data_9107e8fcc483b5de383d11d25ff57dcd
#
_entry.id   9107e8fcc483b5de383d11d25ff57dcd
#
_cell.length_a   1.000
_cell.length_b   1.000
_cell.length_c   1.000
_cell.angle_alpha   90.00
_cell.angle_beta   90.00
_cell.angle_gamma   90.00
#
_symmetry.space_group_name_H-M   'P 1'
#
loop_
_entity.id
_entity.type
_entity.pdbx_description
1 polymer ?
#
loop_
_entity_poly.entity_id
_entity_poly.type
_entity_poly.pdbx_seq_one_letter_code
_entity_poly.pdbx_strand_id
1 'polypeptide(L)'
;MPIQFGRNAFVNVSSVAETTYGDNGSAVFSVFNRIFSCSLQRVQTREQVTHLSTSSGAFSKAQFAVQTEVTGTVEMPLYYAGSGAWIHYAMGTSSSTSGPAPFSHTYEANTVDLESFCLKFQRGTGGHEEFKGCMIASMTISCASGEEARLSCDIIGQDSAARSGSAIVPSYGSGAQVLHNQATSNALKYTPNGGTEQNYTLRSFEFNLDNKLERRDKLGSLLTASPDVTDIREVTISCVADLEDETIYNHHLDGTSGEVLIKFSSGTDEVNIVLFNAVVMEYSDEVTSVGRLERNFTFKGFADATNEACRIVIQNDESSSKSN
;
A
#
# COMPACT_ATOMS: atom_id res chain seq x y z
N MET A 1 17.10 3.51 31.29
CA MET A 1 15.86 3.29 30.51
C MET A 1 15.76 1.80 30.23
N PRO A 2 14.58 1.19 30.34
CA PRO A 2 14.44 -0.23 29.98
C PRO A 2 14.66 -0.43 28.47
N ILE A 3 15.16 -1.63 28.11
CA ILE A 3 15.34 -2.03 26.71
C ILE A 3 13.96 -2.13 26.08
N GLN A 4 13.80 -1.58 24.86
CA GLN A 4 12.55 -1.64 24.11
C GLN A 4 12.50 -2.91 23.27
N PHE A 5 11.32 -3.52 23.16
CA PHE A 5 11.11 -4.73 22.39
C PHE A 5 10.16 -4.44 21.24
N GLY A 6 10.52 -4.88 20.02
CA GLY A 6 9.71 -4.69 18.80
C GLY A 6 8.32 -5.32 18.86
N ARG A 7 8.11 -6.35 19.70
CA ARG A 7 6.78 -7.01 19.87
C ARG A 7 5.65 -6.06 20.33
N ASN A 8 6.00 -4.87 20.85
CA ASN A 8 5.04 -3.85 21.28
C ASN A 8 4.95 -2.70 20.29
N ALA A 9 5.52 -2.86 19.09
CA ALA A 9 5.44 -1.85 18.05
C ALA A 9 4.11 -1.96 17.30
N PHE A 10 3.55 -0.81 16.93
CA PHE A 10 2.36 -0.71 16.09
C PHE A 10 2.32 0.65 15.39
N VAL A 11 1.50 0.74 14.37
CA VAL A 11 1.17 2.01 13.72
C VAL A 11 -0.28 2.40 14.01
N ASN A 12 -0.53 3.70 14.04
CA ASN A 12 -1.85 4.27 14.20
C ASN A 12 -2.04 5.37 13.16
N VAL A 13 -2.96 5.15 12.24
CA VAL A 13 -3.23 6.04 11.11
C VAL A 13 -4.43 6.93 11.42
N SER A 14 -4.37 8.17 10.96
CA SER A 14 -5.52 9.07 11.01
C SER A 14 -6.61 8.57 10.07
N SER A 15 -7.84 8.46 10.58
CA SER A 15 -9.03 8.19 9.74
C SER A 15 -9.51 9.44 8.98
N VAL A 16 -8.96 10.61 9.30
CA VAL A 16 -9.26 11.88 8.64
C VAL A 16 -8.01 12.38 7.92
N ALA A 17 -8.16 12.72 6.66
CA ALA A 17 -7.10 13.33 5.87
C ALA A 17 -6.70 14.71 6.40
N GLU A 18 -5.49 15.13 6.11
CA GLU A 18 -5.04 16.47 6.43
C GLU A 18 -5.77 17.51 5.58
N THR A 19 -6.22 18.59 6.20
CA THR A 19 -6.85 19.71 5.48
C THR A 19 -5.82 20.51 4.70
N THR A 20 -4.60 20.58 5.22
CA THR A 20 -3.45 21.22 4.59
C THR A 20 -2.27 20.28 4.72
N TYR A 21 -1.52 20.06 3.65
CA TYR A 21 -0.35 19.18 3.64
C TYR A 21 0.62 19.49 4.78
N GLY A 22 0.88 18.49 5.61
CA GLY A 22 1.78 18.58 6.75
C GLY A 22 1.18 19.25 8.00
N ASP A 23 -0.14 19.45 8.06
CA ASP A 23 -0.85 19.95 9.25
C ASP A 23 -1.62 18.83 9.93
N ASN A 24 -1.26 18.53 11.17
CA ASN A 24 -1.88 17.49 12.00
C ASN A 24 -3.09 18.00 12.83
N GLY A 25 -3.52 19.24 12.66
CA GLY A 25 -4.56 19.85 13.49
C GLY A 25 -5.94 19.15 13.44
N SER A 26 -6.24 18.45 12.35
CA SER A 26 -7.50 17.70 12.15
C SER A 26 -7.35 16.18 12.30
N ALA A 27 -6.15 15.67 12.61
CA ALA A 27 -5.86 14.24 12.65
C ALA A 27 -6.64 13.52 13.77
N VAL A 28 -7.42 12.50 13.38
CA VAL A 28 -8.13 11.61 14.29
C VAL A 28 -7.49 10.22 14.22
N PHE A 29 -6.66 9.89 15.20
CA PHE A 29 -5.91 8.63 15.25
C PHE A 29 -6.77 7.51 15.82
N SER A 30 -7.52 6.83 14.98
CA SER A 30 -8.43 5.75 15.35
C SER A 30 -8.09 4.38 14.75
N VAL A 31 -7.24 4.33 13.71
CA VAL A 31 -6.94 3.09 12.99
C VAL A 31 -5.62 2.50 13.48
N PHE A 32 -5.69 1.48 14.34
CA PHE A 32 -4.55 0.80 14.94
C PHE A 32 -4.23 -0.49 14.19
N ASN A 33 -3.01 -0.62 13.67
CA ASN A 33 -2.58 -1.81 12.96
C ASN A 33 -1.37 -2.46 13.61
N ARG A 34 -1.42 -3.79 13.74
CA ARG A 34 -0.24 -4.61 13.99
C ARG A 34 0.63 -4.61 12.74
N ILE A 35 1.92 -4.66 12.93
CA ILE A 35 2.89 -4.59 11.83
C ILE A 35 3.84 -5.77 11.87
N PHE A 36 4.28 -6.21 10.70
CA PHE A 36 5.46 -7.07 10.54
C PHE A 36 6.73 -6.24 10.62
N SER A 37 6.75 -5.14 9.89
CA SER A 37 7.88 -4.22 9.84
C SER A 37 7.43 -2.76 9.62
N CYS A 38 8.25 -1.82 10.08
CA CYS A 38 8.10 -0.41 9.80
C CYS A 38 9.47 0.25 9.78
N SER A 39 9.88 0.73 8.62
CA SER A 39 11.14 1.45 8.42
C SER A 39 10.97 2.97 8.40
N LEU A 40 9.75 3.46 8.63
CA LEU A 40 9.42 4.88 8.53
C LEU A 40 10.29 5.72 9.46
N GLN A 41 10.95 6.71 8.89
CA GLN A 41 11.86 7.58 9.62
C GLN A 41 11.92 8.97 9.00
N ARG A 42 12.23 9.96 9.85
CA ARG A 42 12.63 11.28 9.41
C ARG A 42 14.10 11.28 9.05
N VAL A 43 14.42 11.71 7.85
CA VAL A 43 15.79 11.89 7.36
C VAL A 43 16.04 13.39 7.22
N GLN A 44 17.16 13.86 7.77
CA GLN A 44 17.62 15.23 7.60
C GLN A 44 18.97 15.24 6.90
N THR A 45 18.99 15.67 5.67
CA THR A 45 20.23 15.84 4.90
C THR A 45 20.99 17.08 5.38
N ARG A 46 22.28 16.92 5.61
CA ARG A 46 23.17 17.99 6.03
C ARG A 46 24.37 18.07 5.12
N GLU A 47 24.76 19.26 4.76
CA GLU A 47 25.97 19.52 3.99
C GLU A 47 27.03 20.24 4.82
N GLN A 48 28.29 19.97 4.48
CA GLN A 48 29.41 20.64 5.10
C GLN A 48 29.77 21.91 4.34
N VAL A 49 30.18 22.93 5.07
CA VAL A 49 30.72 24.16 4.46
C VAL A 49 32.15 23.89 3.98
N THR A 50 32.34 23.94 2.66
CA THR A 50 33.61 23.69 1.97
C THR A 50 34.20 24.96 1.35
N HIS A 51 34.22 26.06 2.09
CA HIS A 51 34.84 27.25 1.60
C HIS A 51 36.37 27.19 1.63
N LEU A 52 37.03 27.63 0.55
CA LEU A 52 38.46 27.87 0.55
C LEU A 52 38.73 29.11 1.42
N SER A 53 39.31 28.90 2.58
CA SER A 53 39.68 29.96 3.53
C SER A 53 41.08 29.70 4.04
N THR A 54 41.89 30.76 4.09
CA THR A 54 43.25 30.70 4.64
C THR A 54 43.29 30.36 6.13
N SER A 55 42.16 30.46 6.81
CA SER A 55 42.01 30.07 8.24
C SER A 55 41.38 28.69 8.47
N SER A 56 41.04 27.98 7.41
CA SER A 56 40.49 26.59 7.54
C SER A 56 41.62 25.62 7.78
N GLY A 57 41.50 24.89 8.88
CA GLY A 57 42.34 23.70 9.15
C GLY A 57 41.95 22.55 8.23
N ALA A 58 42.49 21.36 8.49
CA ALA A 58 42.21 20.14 7.72
C ALA A 58 40.74 19.63 7.78
N PHE A 59 39.91 20.24 8.62
CA PHE A 59 38.53 19.83 8.85
C PHE A 59 37.52 20.94 8.55
N SER A 60 36.36 20.57 8.05
CA SER A 60 35.22 21.49 7.88
C SER A 60 34.77 22.04 9.25
N LYS A 61 34.53 23.35 9.31
CA LYS A 61 34.18 24.04 10.57
C LYS A 61 32.68 24.13 10.84
N ALA A 62 31.85 23.89 9.82
CA ALA A 62 30.38 24.04 9.93
C ALA A 62 29.64 23.07 9.04
N GLN A 63 28.43 22.78 9.42
CA GLN A 63 27.43 22.07 8.61
C GLN A 63 26.10 22.83 8.69
N PHE A 64 25.30 22.69 7.62
CA PHE A 64 23.95 23.22 7.61
C PHE A 64 22.95 22.16 7.12
N ALA A 65 21.72 22.24 7.61
CA ALA A 65 20.65 21.40 7.13
C ALA A 65 20.19 21.86 5.74
N VAL A 66 20.09 20.95 4.81
CA VAL A 66 19.66 21.21 3.43
C VAL A 66 18.19 20.87 3.27
N GLN A 67 17.76 19.74 3.86
CA GLN A 67 16.46 19.17 3.60
C GLN A 67 16.02 18.25 4.73
N THR A 68 14.72 18.18 4.92
CA THR A 68 14.06 17.22 5.81
C THR A 68 12.98 16.48 5.03
N GLU A 69 12.93 15.17 5.19
CA GLU A 69 11.95 14.29 4.58
C GLU A 69 11.56 13.17 5.53
N VAL A 70 10.43 12.55 5.24
CA VAL A 70 10.00 11.29 5.84
C VAL A 70 9.90 10.26 4.73
N THR A 71 10.50 9.10 4.93
CA THR A 71 10.44 7.99 3.98
C THR A 71 10.50 6.67 4.71
N GLY A 72 9.93 5.65 4.13
CA GLY A 72 9.99 4.28 4.62
C GLY A 72 8.77 3.47 4.22
N THR A 73 8.83 2.19 4.55
CA THR A 73 7.81 1.19 4.25
C THR A 73 7.14 0.73 5.53
N VAL A 74 5.84 0.53 5.49
CA VAL A 74 5.05 -0.12 6.54
C VAL A 74 4.47 -1.41 5.98
N GLU A 75 4.80 -2.54 6.60
CA GLU A 75 4.29 -3.86 6.23
C GLU A 75 3.41 -4.41 7.36
N MET A 76 2.22 -4.87 7.02
CA MET A 76 1.22 -5.35 7.98
C MET A 76 0.39 -6.49 7.40
N PRO A 77 -0.29 -7.29 8.25
CA PRO A 77 -1.31 -8.22 7.77
C PRO A 77 -2.46 -7.47 7.09
N LEU A 78 -3.00 -8.04 6.01
CA LEU A 78 -4.24 -7.54 5.43
C LEU A 78 -5.42 -8.03 6.29
N TYR A 79 -6.28 -7.10 6.72
CA TYR A 79 -7.47 -7.38 7.51
C TYR A 79 -8.73 -7.10 6.68
N TYR A 80 -9.80 -7.86 6.93
CA TYR A 80 -11.13 -7.52 6.41
C TYR A 80 -11.67 -6.21 7.00
N ALA A 81 -11.28 -5.89 8.25
CA ALA A 81 -11.55 -4.62 8.89
C ALA A 81 -10.23 -3.99 9.36
N GLY A 82 -10.08 -2.67 9.27
CA GLY A 82 -8.87 -1.95 9.69
C GLY A 82 -7.82 -1.72 8.61
N SER A 83 -7.91 -2.33 7.42
CA SER A 83 -7.03 -2.02 6.27
C SER A 83 -7.58 -0.92 5.37
N GLY A 84 -8.85 -0.55 5.54
CA GLY A 84 -9.55 0.36 4.64
C GLY A 84 -8.93 1.76 4.52
N ALA A 85 -8.42 2.32 5.63
CA ALA A 85 -7.77 3.63 5.61
C ALA A 85 -6.50 3.63 4.73
N TRP A 86 -5.68 2.58 4.81
CA TRP A 86 -4.48 2.44 3.99
C TRP A 86 -4.81 2.34 2.50
N ILE A 87 -5.79 1.49 2.18
CA ILE A 87 -6.25 1.30 0.80
C ILE A 87 -6.86 2.61 0.27
N HIS A 88 -7.64 3.33 1.09
CA HIS A 88 -8.18 4.63 0.70
C HIS A 88 -7.07 5.64 0.35
N TYR A 89 -6.06 5.81 1.22
CA TYR A 89 -4.97 6.75 0.97
C TYR A 89 -4.07 6.36 -0.20
N ALA A 90 -4.01 5.06 -0.54
CA ALA A 90 -3.30 4.60 -1.74
C ALA A 90 -4.11 4.79 -3.02
N MET A 91 -5.41 4.50 -2.98
CA MET A 91 -6.29 4.55 -4.16
C MET A 91 -6.77 5.97 -4.48
N GLY A 92 -7.09 6.77 -3.46
CA GLY A 92 -7.52 8.17 -3.56
C GLY A 92 -9.00 8.38 -3.33
N THR A 93 -9.88 7.42 -3.66
CA THR A 93 -11.32 7.52 -3.40
C THR A 93 -11.86 6.29 -2.70
N SER A 94 -12.91 6.49 -1.92
CA SER A 94 -13.70 5.39 -1.37
C SER A 94 -15.17 5.77 -1.27
N SER A 95 -16.02 4.77 -1.43
CA SER A 95 -17.46 4.86 -1.17
C SER A 95 -17.91 3.68 -0.33
N SER A 96 -18.97 3.87 0.45
CA SER A 96 -19.54 2.83 1.32
C SER A 96 -21.01 2.70 1.05
N THR A 97 -21.53 1.47 1.04
CA THR A 97 -22.96 1.23 0.97
C THR A 97 -23.64 1.70 2.27
N SER A 98 -24.82 2.29 2.15
CA SER A 98 -25.68 2.61 3.30
C SER A 98 -26.63 1.45 3.56
N GLY A 99 -26.94 1.15 4.83
CA GLY A 99 -27.89 0.10 5.20
C GLY A 99 -27.43 -0.70 6.42
N PRO A 100 -28.03 -1.86 6.67
CA PRO A 100 -27.54 -2.77 7.70
C PRO A 100 -26.25 -3.47 7.25
N ALA A 101 -25.42 -3.92 8.21
CA ALA A 101 -24.23 -4.74 7.93
C ALA A 101 -24.64 -6.06 7.21
N PRO A 102 -23.75 -6.63 6.36
CA PRO A 102 -22.38 -6.15 6.08
C PRO A 102 -22.35 -4.96 5.12
N PHE A 103 -21.43 -4.03 5.37
CA PHE A 103 -21.20 -2.88 4.49
C PHE A 103 -20.19 -3.24 3.42
N SER A 104 -20.38 -2.71 2.22
CA SER A 104 -19.42 -2.82 1.12
C SER A 104 -18.71 -1.50 0.92
N HIS A 105 -17.39 -1.51 1.02
CA HIS A 105 -16.50 -0.37 0.81
C HIS A 105 -15.78 -0.55 -0.51
N THR A 106 -16.00 0.36 -1.43
CA THR A 106 -15.37 0.36 -2.75
C THR A 106 -14.28 1.42 -2.79
N TYR A 107 -13.08 1.02 -3.16
CA TYR A 107 -11.91 1.88 -3.33
C TYR A 107 -11.52 1.86 -4.81
N GLU A 108 -11.37 3.05 -5.40
CA GLU A 108 -11.02 3.20 -6.82
C GLU A 108 -9.79 4.08 -6.97
N ALA A 109 -8.93 3.73 -7.92
CA ALA A 109 -7.75 4.52 -8.23
C ALA A 109 -8.18 5.83 -8.87
N ASN A 110 -8.14 6.91 -8.08
CA ASN A 110 -8.57 8.23 -8.53
C ASN A 110 -7.51 8.88 -9.43
N THR A 111 -7.97 9.66 -10.42
CA THR A 111 -7.12 10.48 -11.29
C THR A 111 -6.80 11.86 -10.71
N VAL A 112 -7.44 12.24 -9.60
CA VAL A 112 -7.21 13.50 -8.89
C VAL A 112 -6.15 13.36 -7.80
N ASP A 113 -5.82 14.45 -7.14
CA ASP A 113 -4.80 14.52 -6.10
C ASP A 113 -5.08 13.51 -4.96
N LEU A 114 -4.05 12.78 -4.55
CA LEU A 114 -4.10 11.88 -3.42
C LEU A 114 -4.14 12.66 -2.10
N GLU A 115 -4.93 12.20 -1.15
CA GLU A 115 -5.01 12.80 0.18
C GLU A 115 -3.76 12.50 1.01
N SER A 116 -3.25 13.49 1.75
CA SER A 116 -2.23 13.27 2.77
C SER A 116 -2.84 12.95 4.13
N PHE A 117 -2.08 12.24 4.95
CA PHE A 117 -2.52 11.80 6.28
C PHE A 117 -1.41 11.87 7.32
N CYS A 118 -1.82 11.80 8.59
CA CYS A 118 -0.91 11.66 9.71
C CYS A 118 -0.81 10.20 10.18
N LEU A 119 0.38 9.83 10.64
CA LEU A 119 0.67 8.49 11.15
C LEU A 119 1.45 8.59 12.47
N LYS A 120 1.09 7.77 13.46
CA LYS A 120 1.88 7.56 14.69
C LYS A 120 2.52 6.19 14.64
N PHE A 121 3.82 6.15 14.82
CA PHE A 121 4.56 4.91 14.97
C PHE A 121 5.08 4.79 16.41
N GLN A 122 4.60 3.78 17.12
CA GLN A 122 5.08 3.44 18.45
C GLN A 122 6.13 2.34 18.36
N ARG A 123 7.34 2.65 18.85
CA ARG A 123 8.47 1.73 18.93
C ARG A 123 8.58 1.16 20.33
N GLY A 124 7.86 0.06 20.61
CA GLY A 124 7.85 -0.55 21.94
C GLY A 124 7.01 0.22 22.95
N THR A 125 7.48 0.33 24.20
CA THR A 125 6.76 1.00 25.32
C THR A 125 7.26 2.42 25.60
N GLY A 126 8.26 2.90 24.86
CA GLY A 126 8.99 4.14 25.14
C GLY A 126 8.40 5.43 24.54
N GLY A 127 7.23 5.36 23.94
CA GLY A 127 6.59 6.50 23.31
C GLY A 127 6.48 6.35 21.79
N HIS A 128 5.85 7.32 21.16
CA HIS A 128 5.56 7.33 19.73
C HIS A 128 6.19 8.53 19.03
N GLU A 129 6.37 8.40 17.73
CA GLU A 129 6.73 9.47 16.80
C GLU A 129 5.55 9.70 15.87
N GLU A 130 5.17 10.95 15.68
CA GLU A 130 4.07 11.35 14.81
C GLU A 130 4.64 11.91 13.52
N PHE A 131 4.26 11.31 12.42
CA PHE A 131 4.61 11.73 11.06
C PHE A 131 3.44 12.47 10.42
N LYS A 132 3.74 13.48 9.63
CA LYS A 132 2.75 14.34 8.98
C LYS A 132 3.10 14.56 7.51
N GLY A 133 2.09 14.91 6.72
CA GLY A 133 2.22 15.01 5.29
C GLY A 133 2.53 13.66 4.63
N CYS A 134 2.06 12.55 5.22
CA CYS A 134 2.28 11.22 4.67
C CYS A 134 1.39 11.00 3.45
N MET A 135 1.95 10.47 2.36
CA MET A 135 1.25 10.00 1.17
C MET A 135 1.82 8.65 0.77
N ILE A 136 0.99 7.77 0.21
CA ILE A 136 1.40 6.43 -0.20
C ILE A 136 1.91 6.49 -1.64
N ALA A 137 3.23 6.27 -1.81
CA ALA A 137 3.87 6.24 -3.12
C ALA A 137 3.58 4.94 -3.88
N SER A 138 3.62 3.81 -3.17
CA SER A 138 3.22 2.51 -3.72
C SER A 138 2.51 1.67 -2.67
N MET A 139 1.63 0.79 -3.13
CA MET A 139 0.91 -0.18 -2.29
C MET A 139 1.00 -1.56 -2.92
N THR A 140 1.42 -2.54 -2.12
CA THR A 140 1.51 -3.94 -2.53
C THR A 140 0.63 -4.80 -1.64
N ILE A 141 -0.20 -5.66 -2.25
CA ILE A 141 -0.95 -6.71 -1.55
C ILE A 141 -0.46 -8.05 -2.07
N SER A 142 0.07 -8.89 -1.21
CA SER A 142 0.61 -10.20 -1.58
C SER A 142 0.09 -11.32 -0.70
N CYS A 143 -0.02 -12.51 -1.27
CA CYS A 143 -0.33 -13.73 -0.52
C CYS A 143 0.30 -14.93 -1.22
N ALA A 144 0.94 -15.80 -0.44
CA ALA A 144 1.45 -17.08 -0.91
C ALA A 144 0.74 -18.25 -0.22
N SER A 145 0.77 -19.41 -0.83
CA SER A 145 0.19 -20.62 -0.27
C SER A 145 0.83 -20.97 1.08
N GLY A 146 0.03 -21.10 2.11
CA GLY A 146 0.49 -21.34 3.49
C GLY A 146 0.70 -20.08 4.33
N GLU A 147 0.53 -18.89 3.77
CA GLU A 147 0.77 -17.61 4.45
C GLU A 147 -0.51 -16.79 4.64
N GLU A 148 -0.41 -15.77 5.47
CA GLU A 148 -1.41 -14.71 5.58
C GLU A 148 -1.17 -13.66 4.48
N ALA A 149 -2.24 -13.00 4.04
CA ALA A 149 -2.12 -11.91 3.08
C ALA A 149 -1.47 -10.70 3.76
N ARG A 150 -0.59 -10.04 3.03
CA ARG A 150 0.20 -8.89 3.49
C ARG A 150 -0.15 -7.64 2.71
N LEU A 151 -0.18 -6.54 3.42
CA LEU A 151 -0.29 -5.19 2.86
C LEU A 151 1.00 -4.45 3.18
N SER A 152 1.67 -3.95 2.16
CA SER A 152 2.88 -3.13 2.26
C SER A 152 2.64 -1.79 1.60
N CYS A 153 3.00 -0.70 2.28
CA CYS A 153 2.86 0.66 1.77
C CYS A 153 4.18 1.40 1.88
N ASP A 154 4.67 1.90 0.76
CA ASP A 154 5.80 2.83 0.73
C ASP A 154 5.29 4.25 0.90
N ILE A 155 5.85 4.98 1.86
CA ILE A 155 5.37 6.27 2.31
C ILE A 155 6.41 7.35 2.05
N ILE A 156 5.95 8.46 1.48
CA ILE A 156 6.67 9.72 1.41
C ILE A 156 5.94 10.71 2.31
N GLY A 157 6.67 11.43 3.17
CA GLY A 157 6.07 12.40 4.07
C GLY A 157 6.91 13.66 4.21
N GLN A 158 6.33 14.68 4.87
CA GLN A 158 6.96 15.98 5.02
C GLN A 158 7.89 16.07 6.21
N ASP A 159 7.39 15.74 7.41
CA ASP A 159 8.11 15.94 8.66
C ASP A 159 7.60 15.00 9.76
N SER A 160 8.31 14.94 10.86
CA SER A 160 7.84 14.28 12.06
C SER A 160 7.98 15.17 13.29
N ALA A 161 7.07 15.02 14.25
CA ALA A 161 7.21 15.61 15.57
C ALA A 161 8.30 14.90 16.37
N ALA A 162 8.85 15.60 17.36
CA ALA A 162 9.75 14.96 18.31
C ALA A 162 9.05 13.80 19.03
N ARG A 163 9.81 12.73 19.28
CA ARG A 163 9.26 11.54 19.95
C ARG A 163 8.65 11.91 21.30
N SER A 164 7.38 11.55 21.48
CA SER A 164 6.69 11.69 22.76
C SER A 164 7.12 10.56 23.71
N GLY A 165 7.35 10.89 24.97
CA GLY A 165 7.59 9.88 26.03
C GLY A 165 6.34 9.12 26.48
N SER A 166 5.16 9.53 26.06
CA SER A 166 3.89 8.89 26.42
C SER A 166 3.59 7.72 25.50
N ALA A 167 3.40 6.53 26.07
CA ALA A 167 2.93 5.37 25.32
C ALA A 167 1.43 5.51 25.00
N ILE A 168 1.05 5.06 23.81
CA ILE A 168 -0.35 4.92 23.39
C ILE A 168 -0.80 3.51 23.74
N VAL A 169 -2.03 3.37 24.23
CA VAL A 169 -2.68 2.06 24.40
C VAL A 169 -3.43 1.75 23.11
N PRO A 170 -3.03 0.71 22.34
CA PRO A 170 -3.69 0.41 21.10
C PRO A 170 -5.08 -0.21 21.32
N SER A 171 -6.03 0.20 20.51
CA SER A 171 -7.35 -0.43 20.38
C SER A 171 -7.45 -1.01 18.98
N TYR A 172 -7.10 -2.28 18.83
CA TYR A 172 -7.19 -2.96 17.54
C TYR A 172 -8.64 -3.29 17.22
N GLY A 173 -9.02 -3.13 15.95
CA GLY A 173 -10.30 -3.59 15.46
C GLY A 173 -10.48 -5.10 15.60
N SER A 174 -11.72 -5.56 15.53
CA SER A 174 -12.10 -6.97 15.64
C SER A 174 -11.92 -7.76 14.34
N GLY A 175 -11.44 -7.11 13.26
CA GLY A 175 -11.32 -7.71 11.93
C GLY A 175 -10.41 -8.93 11.90
N ALA A 176 -10.86 -9.98 11.22
CA ALA A 176 -10.04 -11.15 10.95
C ALA A 176 -8.96 -10.83 9.90
N GLN A 177 -7.84 -11.53 9.98
CA GLN A 177 -6.79 -11.48 8.96
C GLN A 177 -7.25 -12.25 7.72
N VAL A 178 -6.83 -11.78 6.55
CA VAL A 178 -7.02 -12.50 5.28
C VAL A 178 -5.99 -13.60 5.17
N LEU A 179 -6.44 -14.84 5.03
CA LEU A 179 -5.58 -16.02 4.97
C LEU A 179 -5.64 -16.69 3.59
N HIS A 180 -4.55 -17.34 3.18
CA HIS A 180 -4.48 -18.01 1.88
C HIS A 180 -5.62 -19.01 1.61
N ASN A 181 -6.10 -19.72 2.64
CA ASN A 181 -7.16 -20.71 2.51
C ASN A 181 -8.58 -20.11 2.39
N GLN A 182 -8.69 -18.79 2.46
CA GLN A 182 -9.93 -18.04 2.25
C GLN A 182 -10.08 -17.55 0.79
N ALA A 183 -9.05 -17.79 -0.05
CA ALA A 183 -9.15 -17.54 -1.48
C ALA A 183 -10.26 -18.41 -2.09
N THR A 184 -11.16 -17.78 -2.83
CA THR A 184 -12.32 -18.47 -3.42
C THR A 184 -12.07 -18.82 -4.88
N SER A 185 -12.67 -19.94 -5.34
CA SER A 185 -12.69 -20.32 -6.76
C SER A 185 -11.32 -20.27 -7.42
N ASN A 186 -10.34 -21.02 -6.88
CA ASN A 186 -8.99 -21.14 -7.39
C ASN A 186 -8.13 -19.85 -7.34
N ALA A 187 -8.51 -18.90 -6.52
CA ALA A 187 -7.84 -17.63 -6.23
C ALA A 187 -7.90 -16.58 -7.34
N LEU A 188 -7.75 -16.92 -8.61
CA LEU A 188 -7.78 -15.99 -9.73
C LEU A 188 -8.88 -16.34 -10.72
N LYS A 189 -9.70 -15.36 -11.06
CA LYS A 189 -10.64 -15.41 -12.16
C LYS A 189 -10.20 -14.42 -13.23
N TYR A 190 -10.14 -14.87 -14.47
CA TYR A 190 -9.88 -14.02 -15.62
C TYR A 190 -11.04 -14.15 -16.61
N THR A 191 -11.65 -13.04 -16.96
CA THR A 191 -12.75 -12.97 -17.92
C THR A 191 -12.31 -12.16 -19.13
N PRO A 192 -11.86 -12.82 -20.23
CA PRO A 192 -11.51 -12.12 -21.46
C PRO A 192 -12.70 -11.34 -22.01
N ASN A 193 -12.46 -10.20 -22.63
CA ASN A 193 -13.52 -9.42 -23.27
C ASN A 193 -14.21 -10.24 -24.38
N GLY A 194 -15.52 -10.46 -24.20
CA GLY A 194 -16.32 -11.29 -25.12
C GLY A 194 -16.13 -12.80 -24.96
N GLY A 195 -15.35 -13.23 -23.96
CA GLY A 195 -15.08 -14.64 -23.65
C GLY A 195 -15.80 -15.16 -22.40
N THR A 196 -15.49 -16.38 -22.02
CA THR A 196 -15.99 -17.02 -20.81
C THR A 196 -14.99 -16.89 -19.66
N GLU A 197 -15.49 -16.76 -18.43
CA GLU A 197 -14.69 -16.75 -17.21
C GLU A 197 -13.81 -18.00 -17.12
N GLN A 198 -12.54 -17.80 -16.82
CA GLN A 198 -11.53 -18.83 -16.60
C GLN A 198 -11.01 -18.72 -15.17
N ASN A 199 -10.80 -19.88 -14.54
CA ASN A 199 -10.34 -19.95 -13.15
C ASN A 199 -8.95 -20.56 -13.10
N TYR A 200 -8.04 -19.93 -12.37
CA TYR A 200 -6.66 -20.39 -12.21
C TYR A 200 -6.31 -20.61 -10.74
N THR A 201 -5.67 -21.74 -10.47
CA THR A 201 -5.13 -22.03 -9.15
C THR A 201 -3.77 -21.36 -8.98
N LEU A 202 -3.71 -20.39 -8.08
CA LEU A 202 -2.46 -19.68 -7.79
C LEU A 202 -1.69 -20.32 -6.64
N ARG A 203 -0.37 -20.26 -6.72
CA ARG A 203 0.56 -20.50 -5.61
C ARG A 203 0.85 -19.23 -4.83
N SER A 204 1.00 -18.13 -5.56
CA SER A 204 1.14 -16.81 -4.99
C SER A 204 0.66 -15.75 -5.97
N PHE A 205 0.32 -14.60 -5.43
CA PHE A 205 0.11 -13.39 -6.23
C PHE A 205 0.69 -12.17 -5.51
N GLU A 206 0.95 -11.15 -6.28
CA GLU A 206 1.34 -9.82 -5.83
C GLU A 206 0.60 -8.77 -6.67
N PHE A 207 -0.32 -8.05 -6.03
CA PHE A 207 -0.92 -6.83 -6.57
C PHE A 207 -0.03 -5.66 -6.22
N ASN A 208 0.31 -4.83 -7.19
CA ASN A 208 1.09 -3.61 -6.99
C ASN A 208 0.40 -2.42 -7.64
N LEU A 209 0.23 -1.34 -6.87
CA LEU A 209 -0.20 -0.03 -7.33
C LEU A 209 0.93 0.96 -7.10
N ASP A 210 1.48 1.52 -8.16
CA ASP A 210 2.50 2.56 -8.13
C ASP A 210 1.86 3.92 -8.49
N ASN A 211 1.82 4.81 -7.53
CA ASN A 211 1.21 6.13 -7.67
C ASN A 211 2.12 7.15 -8.37
N LYS A 212 3.38 6.78 -8.68
CA LYS A 212 4.34 7.68 -9.35
C LYS A 212 4.48 9.03 -8.66
N LEU A 213 4.44 9.02 -7.32
CA LEU A 213 4.60 10.24 -6.53
C LEU A 213 6.06 10.69 -6.53
N GLU A 214 6.27 11.94 -6.86
CA GLU A 214 7.58 12.58 -6.77
C GLU A 214 7.55 13.73 -5.77
N ARG A 215 8.62 13.80 -4.99
CA ARG A 215 8.80 14.84 -3.99
C ARG A 215 9.13 16.18 -4.65
N ARG A 216 8.56 17.26 -4.11
CA ARG A 216 8.80 18.62 -4.56
C ARG A 216 9.54 19.44 -3.51
N ASP A 217 10.73 19.89 -3.85
CA ASP A 217 11.54 20.74 -2.99
C ASP A 217 11.30 22.21 -3.29
N LYS A 218 11.38 23.06 -2.26
CA LYS A 218 11.17 24.51 -2.37
C LYS A 218 12.40 25.25 -1.91
N LEU A 219 12.80 26.25 -2.69
CA LEU A 219 13.82 27.21 -2.24
C LEU A 219 13.29 28.00 -1.03
N GLY A 220 14.10 28.12 0.02
CA GLY A 220 13.74 28.84 1.25
C GLY A 220 12.99 28.02 2.29
N SER A 221 12.83 26.71 2.08
CA SER A 221 12.23 25.78 3.04
C SER A 221 13.10 24.54 3.20
N LEU A 222 13.20 24.05 4.44
CA LEU A 222 13.78 22.73 4.72
C LEU A 222 12.77 21.60 4.50
N LEU A 223 11.47 21.93 4.45
CA LEU A 223 10.38 20.98 4.28
C LEU A 223 9.94 20.94 2.81
N THR A 224 9.61 19.75 2.36
CA THR A 224 9.08 19.51 1.02
C THR A 224 7.66 20.06 0.86
N ALA A 225 7.28 20.40 -0.37
CA ALA A 225 5.89 20.61 -0.73
C ALA A 225 5.13 19.28 -0.80
N SER A 226 3.80 19.36 -0.98
CA SER A 226 3.00 18.18 -1.32
C SER A 226 3.60 17.47 -2.53
N PRO A 227 3.87 16.16 -2.46
CA PRO A 227 4.24 15.37 -3.63
C PRO A 227 3.18 15.47 -4.71
N ASP A 228 3.60 15.40 -5.95
CA ASP A 228 2.69 15.32 -7.10
C ASP A 228 2.84 13.98 -7.81
N VAL A 229 1.78 13.55 -8.47
CA VAL A 229 1.83 12.46 -9.44
C VAL A 229 2.51 12.99 -10.71
N THR A 230 3.69 12.49 -11.02
CA THR A 230 4.52 13.02 -12.12
C THR A 230 4.43 12.20 -13.40
N ASP A 231 3.85 11.00 -13.33
CA ASP A 231 3.69 10.08 -14.46
C ASP A 231 2.37 9.33 -14.34
N ILE A 232 2.05 8.52 -15.34
CA ILE A 232 0.86 7.67 -15.35
C ILE A 232 0.99 6.62 -14.24
N ARG A 233 -0.01 6.57 -13.35
CA ARG A 233 -0.11 5.54 -12.32
C ARG A 233 -0.17 4.16 -12.94
N GLU A 234 0.51 3.19 -12.35
CA GLU A 234 0.55 1.83 -12.84
C GLU A 234 -0.02 0.85 -11.85
N VAL A 235 -0.77 -0.12 -12.36
CA VAL A 235 -1.29 -1.23 -11.56
C VAL A 235 -1.00 -2.55 -12.24
N THR A 236 -0.46 -3.49 -11.46
CA THR A 236 -0.12 -4.83 -11.95
C THR A 236 -0.55 -5.91 -10.96
N ILE A 237 -0.81 -7.10 -11.47
CA ILE A 237 -0.91 -8.33 -10.67
C ILE A 237 0.04 -9.35 -11.26
N SER A 238 1.07 -9.71 -10.49
CA SER A 238 1.99 -10.80 -10.81
C SER A 238 1.53 -12.07 -10.14
N CYS A 239 1.49 -13.17 -10.89
CA CYS A 239 0.96 -14.45 -10.44
C CYS A 239 1.95 -15.57 -10.68
N VAL A 240 2.01 -16.50 -9.73
CA VAL A 240 2.68 -17.80 -9.90
C VAL A 240 1.62 -18.89 -9.84
N ALA A 241 1.53 -19.70 -10.91
CA ALA A 241 0.57 -20.79 -11.03
C ALA A 241 1.23 -22.06 -11.57
N ASP A 242 0.55 -23.19 -11.41
CA ASP A 242 0.94 -24.41 -12.12
C ASP A 242 0.62 -24.29 -13.61
N LEU A 243 1.45 -24.90 -14.45
CA LEU A 243 1.19 -24.97 -15.89
C LEU A 243 0.13 -26.07 -16.16
N GLU A 244 -1.12 -25.68 -16.38
CA GLU A 244 -2.24 -26.55 -16.61
C GLU A 244 -2.69 -26.56 -18.07
N ASP A 245 -2.59 -25.40 -18.76
CA ASP A 245 -3.00 -25.19 -20.14
C ASP A 245 -2.21 -24.04 -20.80
N GLU A 246 -2.43 -23.83 -22.08
CA GLU A 246 -1.76 -22.77 -22.87
C GLU A 246 -2.62 -21.49 -23.01
N THR A 247 -3.73 -21.37 -22.27
CA THR A 247 -4.71 -20.30 -22.52
C THR A 247 -4.14 -18.92 -22.18
N ILE A 248 -3.46 -18.78 -21.02
CA ILE A 248 -2.80 -17.52 -20.63
C ILE A 248 -1.68 -17.14 -21.61
N TYR A 249 -0.92 -18.13 -22.09
CA TYR A 249 0.09 -17.90 -23.12
C TYR A 249 -0.51 -17.34 -24.41
N ASN A 250 -1.61 -17.92 -24.87
CA ASN A 250 -2.32 -17.43 -26.06
C ASN A 250 -2.85 -16.00 -25.83
N HIS A 251 -3.42 -15.70 -24.67
CA HIS A 251 -3.85 -14.33 -24.33
C HIS A 251 -2.70 -13.33 -24.29
N HIS A 252 -1.50 -13.76 -23.86
CA HIS A 252 -0.30 -12.93 -23.93
C HIS A 252 0.09 -12.64 -25.40
N LEU A 253 0.09 -13.65 -26.28
CA LEU A 253 0.43 -13.47 -27.69
C LEU A 253 -0.56 -12.59 -28.44
N ASP A 254 -1.85 -12.77 -28.15
CA ASP A 254 -2.94 -12.06 -28.85
C ASP A 254 -3.18 -10.66 -28.27
N GLY A 255 -2.60 -10.33 -27.11
CA GLY A 255 -2.87 -9.09 -26.40
C GLY A 255 -4.33 -8.97 -25.94
N THR A 256 -5.00 -10.10 -25.67
CA THR A 256 -6.40 -10.11 -25.25
C THR A 256 -6.56 -9.42 -23.90
N SER A 257 -7.44 -8.41 -23.84
CA SER A 257 -7.80 -7.74 -22.59
C SER A 257 -9.00 -8.39 -21.93
N GLY A 258 -9.10 -8.24 -20.61
CA GLY A 258 -10.21 -8.78 -19.84
C GLY A 258 -10.25 -8.25 -18.40
N GLU A 259 -11.16 -8.77 -17.59
CA GLU A 259 -11.24 -8.49 -16.18
C GLU A 259 -10.52 -9.57 -15.38
N VAL A 260 -9.67 -9.16 -14.44
CA VAL A 260 -9.00 -10.02 -13.45
C VAL A 260 -9.61 -9.79 -12.09
N LEU A 261 -10.04 -10.86 -11.42
CA LEU A 261 -10.58 -10.81 -10.06
C LEU A 261 -9.82 -11.78 -9.16
N ILE A 262 -9.31 -11.27 -8.05
CA ILE A 262 -8.82 -12.07 -6.91
C ILE A 262 -9.79 -11.85 -5.74
N LYS A 263 -10.32 -12.93 -5.19
CA LYS A 263 -11.34 -12.88 -4.13
C LYS A 263 -10.97 -13.73 -2.93
N PHE A 264 -11.06 -13.12 -1.75
CA PHE A 264 -11.00 -13.79 -0.46
C PHE A 264 -12.34 -13.62 0.26
N SER A 265 -12.77 -14.66 0.99
CA SER A 265 -14.04 -14.64 1.73
C SER A 265 -13.93 -15.43 3.03
N SER A 266 -14.46 -14.86 4.11
CA SER A 266 -14.55 -15.47 5.42
C SER A 266 -15.91 -15.14 6.05
N GLY A 267 -16.87 -16.05 5.91
CA GLY A 267 -18.26 -15.81 6.35
C GLY A 267 -18.92 -14.71 5.51
N THR A 268 -19.24 -13.58 6.13
CA THR A 268 -19.81 -12.39 5.47
C THR A 268 -18.76 -11.41 4.97
N ASP A 269 -17.51 -11.58 5.43
CA ASP A 269 -16.42 -10.67 5.09
C ASP A 269 -15.77 -11.07 3.77
N GLU A 270 -15.50 -10.09 2.91
CA GLU A 270 -14.91 -10.30 1.60
C GLU A 270 -13.86 -9.25 1.28
N VAL A 271 -12.83 -9.66 0.55
CA VAL A 271 -11.88 -8.76 -0.14
C VAL A 271 -11.83 -9.16 -1.60
N ASN A 272 -12.17 -8.25 -2.47
CA ASN A 272 -12.15 -8.41 -3.93
C ASN A 272 -11.15 -7.41 -4.51
N ILE A 273 -10.14 -7.90 -5.22
CA ILE A 273 -9.17 -7.09 -5.96
C ILE A 273 -9.47 -7.29 -7.44
N VAL A 274 -9.82 -6.21 -8.14
CA VAL A 274 -10.24 -6.24 -9.54
C VAL A 274 -9.30 -5.39 -10.37
N LEU A 275 -8.78 -5.94 -11.48
CA LEU A 275 -8.19 -5.15 -12.56
C LEU A 275 -9.15 -5.14 -13.75
N PHE A 276 -9.41 -3.95 -14.27
CA PHE A 276 -10.20 -3.76 -15.47
C PHE A 276 -9.30 -3.69 -16.71
N ASN A 277 -9.84 -4.12 -17.84
CA ASN A 277 -9.16 -4.08 -19.13
C ASN A 277 -7.71 -4.60 -19.05
N ALA A 278 -7.50 -5.64 -18.24
CA ALA A 278 -6.19 -6.20 -17.91
C ALA A 278 -5.65 -7.01 -19.09
N VAL A 279 -4.36 -6.81 -19.40
CA VAL A 279 -3.64 -7.54 -20.46
C VAL A 279 -2.46 -8.26 -19.82
N VAL A 280 -2.16 -9.47 -20.30
CA VAL A 280 -0.95 -10.21 -19.89
C VAL A 280 0.26 -9.58 -20.55
N MET A 281 1.07 -8.84 -19.77
CA MET A 281 2.25 -8.14 -20.28
C MET A 281 3.50 -9.02 -20.28
N GLU A 282 3.62 -9.87 -19.27
CA GLU A 282 4.77 -10.77 -19.12
C GLU A 282 4.30 -12.20 -18.91
N TYR A 283 5.00 -13.15 -19.50
CA TYR A 283 4.77 -14.57 -19.34
C TYR A 283 6.10 -15.33 -19.37
N SER A 284 6.27 -16.27 -18.45
CA SER A 284 7.43 -17.17 -18.41
C SER A 284 7.03 -18.54 -17.85
N ASP A 285 7.44 -19.59 -18.53
CA ASP A 285 7.20 -21.01 -18.17
C ASP A 285 8.49 -21.84 -18.29
N GLU A 286 9.61 -21.31 -17.83
CA GLU A 286 10.91 -21.97 -17.92
C GLU A 286 10.91 -23.36 -17.26
N VAL A 287 11.40 -24.36 -18.02
CA VAL A 287 11.62 -25.71 -17.50
C VAL A 287 13.02 -25.83 -16.92
N THR A 288 13.15 -25.62 -15.61
CA THR A 288 14.43 -25.65 -14.92
C THR A 288 14.76 -26.97 -14.22
N SER A 289 13.78 -27.86 -14.09
CA SER A 289 13.93 -29.15 -13.41
C SER A 289 12.97 -30.22 -13.94
N VAL A 290 13.16 -31.47 -13.54
CA VAL A 290 12.24 -32.59 -13.82
C VAL A 290 10.99 -32.57 -12.91
N GLY A 291 10.80 -31.52 -12.12
CA GLY A 291 9.68 -31.36 -11.21
C GLY A 291 8.43 -30.84 -11.88
N ARG A 292 7.53 -30.31 -11.06
CA ARG A 292 6.30 -29.67 -11.48
C ARG A 292 6.61 -28.39 -12.25
N LEU A 293 5.94 -28.18 -13.38
CA LEU A 293 6.12 -26.96 -14.16
C LEU A 293 5.29 -25.83 -13.55
N GLU A 294 5.94 -24.69 -13.41
CA GLU A 294 5.34 -23.45 -12.92
C GLU A 294 5.37 -22.42 -14.06
N ARG A 295 4.39 -21.56 -14.05
CA ARG A 295 4.34 -20.39 -14.94
C ARG A 295 4.24 -19.12 -14.09
N ASN A 296 4.94 -18.08 -14.54
CA ASN A 296 4.85 -16.74 -14.01
C ASN A 296 4.22 -15.85 -15.06
N PHE A 297 3.26 -15.04 -14.68
CA PHE A 297 2.63 -14.09 -15.59
C PHE A 297 2.20 -12.84 -14.84
N THR A 298 2.25 -11.70 -15.53
CA THR A 298 1.91 -10.39 -14.96
C THR A 298 0.81 -9.75 -15.82
N PHE A 299 -0.31 -9.44 -15.17
CA PHE A 299 -1.36 -8.60 -15.73
C PHE A 299 -1.07 -7.14 -15.42
N LYS A 300 -1.30 -6.27 -16.41
CA LYS A 300 -1.35 -4.82 -16.23
C LYS A 300 -2.77 -4.34 -16.50
N GLY A 301 -3.35 -3.59 -15.57
CA GLY A 301 -4.66 -2.99 -15.69
C GLY A 301 -4.60 -1.67 -16.46
N PHE A 302 -5.65 -1.41 -17.25
CA PHE A 302 -5.81 -0.16 -17.99
C PHE A 302 -7.19 0.41 -17.71
N ALA A 303 -7.27 1.74 -17.62
CA ALA A 303 -8.56 2.41 -17.56
C ALA A 303 -9.32 2.27 -18.89
N ASP A 304 -10.64 2.19 -18.82
CA ASP A 304 -11.53 2.24 -19.97
C ASP A 304 -12.48 3.45 -19.87
N ALA A 305 -13.48 3.51 -20.74
CA ALA A 305 -14.45 4.62 -20.74
C ALA A 305 -15.36 4.63 -19.49
N THR A 306 -15.40 3.54 -18.72
CA THR A 306 -16.36 3.33 -17.62
C THR A 306 -15.68 3.10 -16.28
N ASN A 307 -14.51 2.42 -16.30
CA ASN A 307 -13.80 2.00 -15.10
C ASN A 307 -12.37 2.53 -15.10
N GLU A 308 -11.88 2.87 -13.91
CA GLU A 308 -10.45 3.05 -13.68
C GLU A 308 -9.72 1.69 -13.78
N ALA A 309 -8.39 1.72 -13.86
CA ALA A 309 -7.58 0.53 -14.09
C ALA A 309 -7.77 -0.57 -13.03
N CYS A 310 -8.08 -0.19 -11.78
CA CYS A 310 -8.32 -1.14 -10.70
C CYS A 310 -9.37 -0.65 -9.70
N ARG A 311 -9.92 -1.64 -8.98
CA ARG A 311 -10.86 -1.44 -7.89
C ARG A 311 -10.58 -2.48 -6.79
N ILE A 312 -10.64 -2.05 -5.54
CA ILE A 312 -10.63 -2.95 -4.39
C ILE A 312 -11.98 -2.79 -3.68
N VAL A 313 -12.63 -3.90 -3.37
CA VAL A 313 -13.90 -3.90 -2.62
C VAL A 313 -13.71 -4.74 -1.37
N ILE A 314 -13.97 -4.11 -0.21
CA ILE A 314 -13.95 -4.79 1.08
C ILE A 314 -15.38 -4.80 1.63
N GLN A 315 -15.87 -5.97 1.98
CA GLN A 315 -17.13 -6.14 2.68
C GLN A 315 -16.85 -6.58 4.12
N ASN A 316 -17.43 -5.86 5.08
CA ASN A 316 -17.27 -6.13 6.51
C ASN A 316 -18.42 -5.50 7.33
N ASP A 317 -18.34 -5.59 8.65
CA ASP A 317 -19.35 -5.04 9.58
C ASP A 317 -19.07 -3.55 9.97
N GLU A 318 -18.06 -2.91 9.42
CA GLU A 318 -17.73 -1.51 9.72
C GLU A 318 -18.52 -0.56 8.82
N SER A 319 -19.10 0.48 9.39
CA SER A 319 -19.93 1.45 8.65
C SER A 319 -19.12 2.51 7.88
N SER A 320 -17.82 2.59 8.11
CA SER A 320 -16.93 3.58 7.49
C SER A 320 -15.78 2.91 6.75
N SER A 321 -15.49 3.37 5.54
CA SER A 321 -14.36 2.88 4.73
C SER A 321 -12.98 3.14 5.33
N LYS A 322 -12.87 4.03 6.34
CA LYS A 322 -11.63 4.37 7.03
C LYS A 322 -11.66 3.99 8.53
N SER A 323 -12.58 3.14 8.97
CA SER A 323 -12.64 2.70 10.37
C SER A 323 -11.73 1.50 10.65
N ASN A 324 -11.65 1.13 11.93
CA ASN A 324 -10.76 0.10 12.44
C ASN A 324 -11.53 -1.16 12.80
#